data_ac445a69f59ff302dc01170a5d63520d
#
_entry.id   ac445a69f59ff302dc01170a5d63520d
#
_cell.length_a   1.000
_cell.length_b   1.000
_cell.length_c   1.000
_cell.angle_alpha   90.00
_cell.angle_beta   90.00
_cell.angle_gamma   90.00
#
_symmetry.space_group_name_H-M   'P 1'
#
loop_
_entity.id
_entity.type
_entity.pdbx_description
1 polymer ?
#
loop_
_entity_poly.entity_id
_entity_poly.type
_entity_poly.pdbx_seq_one_letter_code
_entity_poly.pdbx_strand_id
1 'polypeptide(L)'
;MAKRKSTIHDLAALAKVSASTVSAVMSGNWRERRIAEATAQRIQRLATSHKYTVNRQASGLRTGRSGLIGMIVPLHDNRFFSGMSQAFETLARERHWYPIVVSTLRDPALEIETVNTLISYRIESLLVVGATDPDAVSRLCRLHSIAHVNIDLPGSTAASVISDNYWGAQQLTEALILRSTPARAARRNKPYFVGGIASDFATKRRIDGFTDVVRARFGRIEPGQVDACGYAGERAEGAVRALYARLGGLPRALFVNSTIALEGVVRFLNTLPPAELAHCAFGCYDWDPFAGMLTFPVLMVRQDVDGLLQEAFRVIDSGAYDEPRVVEIKPQLMFE
;
A
#
# COMPACT_ATOMS: atom_id res chain seq x y z
N MET A 1 8.17 10.04 44.40
CA MET A 1 7.51 11.26 43.90
C MET A 1 7.87 11.47 42.42
N ALA A 2 6.89 11.44 41.53
CA ALA A 2 7.12 11.70 40.10
C ALA A 2 7.56 13.16 39.92
N LYS A 3 8.73 13.37 39.33
CA LYS A 3 9.29 14.68 39.06
C LYS A 3 8.34 15.43 38.11
N ARG A 4 7.74 16.55 38.56
CA ARG A 4 6.83 17.37 37.75
C ARG A 4 7.53 17.74 36.44
N LYS A 5 6.93 17.41 35.29
CA LYS A 5 7.47 17.80 33.95
C LYS A 5 7.45 19.33 33.84
N SER A 6 8.57 19.92 33.38
CA SER A 6 8.66 21.34 33.13
C SER A 6 7.64 21.76 32.08
N THR A 7 6.92 22.84 32.31
CA THR A 7 5.93 23.42 31.40
C THR A 7 6.55 24.57 30.58
N ILE A 8 5.84 25.00 29.53
CA ILE A 8 6.24 26.16 28.74
C ILE A 8 6.31 27.44 29.60
N HIS A 9 5.46 27.54 30.63
CA HIS A 9 5.44 28.67 31.55
C HIS A 9 6.66 28.66 32.47
N ASP A 10 7.10 27.50 32.93
CA ASP A 10 8.32 27.38 33.74
C ASP A 10 9.55 27.81 32.92
N LEU A 11 9.62 27.35 31.63
CA LEU A 11 10.69 27.79 30.74
C LEU A 11 10.66 29.30 30.46
N ALA A 12 9.48 29.88 30.26
CA ALA A 12 9.29 31.29 30.02
C ALA A 12 9.78 32.14 31.21
N ALA A 13 9.45 31.72 32.43
CA ALA A 13 9.91 32.35 33.66
C ALA A 13 11.45 32.29 33.79
N LEU A 14 12.06 31.12 33.58
CA LEU A 14 13.50 30.91 33.61
C LEU A 14 14.26 31.73 32.54
N ALA A 15 13.69 31.80 31.34
CA ALA A 15 14.26 32.56 30.26
C ALA A 15 13.94 34.08 30.31
N LYS A 16 13.11 34.51 31.25
CA LYS A 16 12.60 35.89 31.38
C LYS A 16 11.99 36.44 30.08
N VAL A 17 11.16 35.62 29.45
CA VAL A 17 10.43 35.94 28.20
C VAL A 17 8.98 35.45 28.28
N SER A 18 8.15 35.83 27.32
CA SER A 18 6.78 35.33 27.24
C SER A 18 6.72 33.84 26.83
N ALA A 19 5.67 33.13 27.19
CA ALA A 19 5.42 31.78 26.73
C ALA A 19 5.29 31.68 25.19
N SER A 20 4.80 32.76 24.55
CA SER A 20 4.75 32.87 23.08
C SER A 20 6.13 32.93 22.44
N THR A 21 7.10 33.61 23.08
CA THR A 21 8.50 33.63 22.65
C THR A 21 9.14 32.26 22.76
N VAL A 22 8.93 31.56 23.89
CA VAL A 22 9.41 30.18 24.05
C VAL A 22 8.78 29.28 22.98
N SER A 23 7.47 29.37 22.75
CA SER A 23 6.78 28.60 21.71
C SER A 23 7.38 28.85 20.31
N ALA A 24 7.64 30.09 19.95
CA ALA A 24 8.22 30.45 18.65
C ALA A 24 9.64 29.87 18.47
N VAL A 25 10.45 29.90 19.53
CA VAL A 25 11.79 29.30 19.50
C VAL A 25 11.73 27.79 19.38
N MET A 26 10.87 27.15 20.17
CA MET A 26 10.75 25.68 20.19
C MET A 26 10.10 25.11 18.90
N SER A 27 9.31 25.92 18.17
CA SER A 27 8.74 25.56 16.85
C SER A 27 9.62 25.92 15.66
N GLY A 28 10.80 26.55 15.87
CA GLY A 28 11.71 26.96 14.80
C GLY A 28 11.41 28.31 14.15
N ASN A 29 10.26 28.92 14.44
CA ASN A 29 9.76 30.18 13.78
C ASN A 29 10.29 31.46 14.41
N TRP A 30 11.38 31.38 15.19
CA TRP A 30 11.93 32.51 15.91
C TRP A 30 12.50 33.60 15.00
N ARG A 31 13.04 33.24 13.81
CA ARG A 31 13.55 34.22 12.83
C ARG A 31 12.42 35.03 12.21
N GLU A 32 11.33 34.39 11.82
CA GLU A 32 10.14 35.07 11.28
C GLU A 32 9.50 36.00 12.29
N ARG A 33 9.58 35.65 13.59
CA ARG A 33 9.10 36.48 14.70
C ARG A 33 10.13 37.46 15.20
N ARG A 34 11.25 37.64 14.47
CA ARG A 34 12.31 38.61 14.78
C ARG A 34 12.86 38.49 16.22
N ILE A 35 12.94 37.26 16.74
CA ILE A 35 13.55 36.98 18.05
C ILE A 35 15.07 36.91 17.86
N ALA A 36 15.82 37.60 18.71
CA ALA A 36 17.28 37.64 18.65
C ALA A 36 17.86 36.20 18.84
N GLU A 37 18.88 35.86 18.07
CA GLU A 37 19.53 34.56 18.10
C GLU A 37 20.04 34.16 19.49
N ALA A 38 20.64 35.13 20.22
CA ALA A 38 21.09 34.93 21.59
C ALA A 38 19.94 34.51 22.52
N THR A 39 18.74 35.04 22.32
CA THR A 39 17.53 34.65 23.07
C THR A 39 17.08 33.26 22.69
N ALA A 40 17.08 32.92 21.38
CA ALA A 40 16.72 31.60 20.91
C ALA A 40 17.66 30.52 21.47
N GLN A 41 18.97 30.74 21.41
CA GLN A 41 19.98 29.84 21.96
C GLN A 41 19.86 29.65 23.48
N ARG A 42 19.54 30.72 24.20
CA ARG A 42 19.30 30.66 25.66
C ARG A 42 18.10 29.78 25.99
N ILE A 43 16.99 29.97 25.29
CA ILE A 43 15.78 29.17 25.47
C ILE A 43 16.04 27.68 25.14
N GLN A 44 16.74 27.38 24.03
CA GLN A 44 17.10 26.02 23.65
C GLN A 44 17.98 25.34 24.69
N ARG A 45 18.97 26.02 25.24
CA ARG A 45 19.81 25.49 26.33
C ARG A 45 19.00 25.20 27.60
N LEU A 46 18.10 26.11 27.99
CA LEU A 46 17.21 25.91 29.13
C LEU A 46 16.25 24.72 28.88
N ALA A 47 15.68 24.57 27.67
CA ALA A 47 14.83 23.45 27.32
C ALA A 47 15.57 22.12 27.45
N THR A 48 16.81 22.04 26.96
CA THR A 48 17.65 20.82 27.08
C THR A 48 17.98 20.52 28.55
N SER A 49 18.44 21.51 29.33
CA SER A 49 18.83 21.30 30.73
C SER A 49 17.66 20.91 31.63
N HIS A 50 16.46 21.41 31.35
CA HIS A 50 15.24 21.08 32.07
C HIS A 50 14.46 19.91 31.46
N LYS A 51 15.02 19.20 30.43
CA LYS A 51 14.38 18.09 29.71
C LYS A 51 12.96 18.43 29.23
N TYR A 52 12.78 19.71 28.83
CA TYR A 52 11.51 20.16 28.29
C TYR A 52 11.31 19.63 26.88
N THR A 53 10.16 19.02 26.65
CA THR A 53 9.68 18.63 25.31
C THR A 53 8.39 19.37 25.01
N VAL A 54 8.25 19.86 23.79
CA VAL A 54 7.00 20.50 23.35
C VAL A 54 5.86 19.51 23.46
N ASN A 55 4.84 19.85 24.23
CA ASN A 55 3.60 19.08 24.23
C ASN A 55 2.82 19.38 22.95
N ARG A 56 2.94 18.51 21.96
CA ARG A 56 2.25 18.67 20.67
C ARG A 56 0.73 18.67 20.83
N GLN A 57 0.17 17.91 21.75
CA GLN A 57 -1.28 17.91 22.03
C GLN A 57 -1.76 19.27 22.53
N ALA A 58 -1.03 19.88 23.48
CA ALA A 58 -1.36 21.22 23.97
C ALA A 58 -1.15 22.29 22.88
N SER A 59 -0.16 22.13 22.01
CA SER A 59 0.05 23.02 20.87
C SER A 59 -1.08 22.87 19.85
N GLY A 60 -1.49 21.65 19.54
CA GLY A 60 -2.58 21.34 18.62
C GLY A 60 -3.93 21.91 19.07
N LEU A 61 -4.22 21.86 20.38
CA LEU A 61 -5.42 22.50 20.95
C LEU A 61 -5.46 24.01 20.69
N ARG A 62 -4.30 24.68 20.69
CA ARG A 62 -4.20 26.13 20.48
C ARG A 62 -4.22 26.51 18.99
N THR A 63 -3.65 25.68 18.12
CA THR A 63 -3.53 25.96 16.67
C THR A 63 -4.67 25.37 15.86
N GLY A 64 -5.50 24.49 16.45
CA GLY A 64 -6.52 23.71 15.73
C GLY A 64 -5.94 22.59 14.86
N ARG A 65 -4.60 22.39 14.86
CA ARG A 65 -3.91 21.40 14.02
C ARG A 65 -3.06 20.46 14.87
N SER A 66 -3.25 19.16 14.70
CA SER A 66 -2.49 18.14 15.42
C SER A 66 -1.11 17.87 14.79
N GLY A 67 -0.98 18.08 13.50
CA GLY A 67 0.16 17.67 12.69
C GLY A 67 0.25 16.15 12.51
N LEU A 68 -0.85 15.42 12.74
CA LEU A 68 -0.90 13.96 12.58
C LEU A 68 -1.60 13.61 11.28
N ILE A 69 -1.05 12.63 10.58
CA ILE A 69 -1.70 12.01 9.41
C ILE A 69 -1.74 10.50 9.60
N GLY A 70 -2.89 9.89 9.30
CA GLY A 70 -3.10 8.45 9.43
C GLY A 70 -2.99 7.71 8.11
N MET A 71 -2.57 6.46 8.17
CA MET A 71 -2.74 5.46 7.13
C MET A 71 -3.19 4.15 7.78
N ILE A 72 -4.25 3.55 7.27
CA ILE A 72 -4.57 2.16 7.57
C ILE A 72 -4.13 1.28 6.40
N VAL A 73 -3.60 0.10 6.71
CA VAL A 73 -3.17 -0.90 5.72
C VAL A 73 -3.70 -2.27 6.11
N PRO A 74 -3.97 -3.18 5.15
CA PRO A 74 -4.50 -4.49 5.50
C PRO A 74 -3.49 -5.37 6.22
N LEU A 75 -2.22 -5.39 5.79
CA LEU A 75 -1.16 -6.28 6.30
C LEU A 75 0.20 -5.59 6.16
N HIS A 76 1.14 -5.91 7.06
CA HIS A 76 2.53 -5.43 6.97
C HIS A 76 3.51 -6.41 6.29
N ASP A 77 3.16 -7.68 6.21
CA ASP A 77 4.01 -8.75 5.67
C ASP A 77 4.03 -8.80 4.13
N ASN A 78 3.12 -8.09 3.47
CA ASN A 78 3.14 -7.94 2.02
C ASN A 78 4.01 -6.76 1.61
N ARG A 79 4.98 -6.99 0.71
CA ARG A 79 5.95 -5.99 0.25
C ARG A 79 5.29 -4.76 -0.39
N PHE A 80 4.18 -4.90 -1.09
CA PHE A 80 3.43 -3.78 -1.64
C PHE A 80 2.93 -2.82 -0.54
N PHE A 81 2.30 -3.37 0.51
CA PHE A 81 1.79 -2.55 1.62
C PHE A 81 2.90 -2.02 2.52
N SER A 82 3.95 -2.80 2.78
CA SER A 82 5.09 -2.31 3.57
C SER A 82 5.89 -1.24 2.83
N GLY A 83 6.06 -1.36 1.52
CA GLY A 83 6.65 -0.34 0.67
C GLY A 83 5.82 0.94 0.64
N MET A 84 4.49 0.82 0.55
CA MET A 84 3.57 1.95 0.62
C MET A 84 3.62 2.66 1.98
N SER A 85 3.69 1.90 3.08
CA SER A 85 3.86 2.46 4.42
C SER A 85 5.14 3.26 4.55
N GLN A 86 6.27 2.75 4.07
CA GLN A 86 7.56 3.44 4.09
C GLN A 86 7.56 4.72 3.24
N ALA A 87 7.02 4.66 2.03
CA ALA A 87 6.92 5.82 1.15
C ALA A 87 5.98 6.89 1.74
N PHE A 88 4.83 6.48 2.30
CA PHE A 88 3.93 7.38 3.01
C PHE A 88 4.60 8.10 4.17
N GLU A 89 5.35 7.37 5.01
CA GLU A 89 6.06 7.98 6.12
C GLU A 89 7.08 9.02 5.66
N THR A 90 7.76 8.78 4.55
CA THR A 90 8.72 9.72 3.96
C THR A 90 8.00 10.98 3.47
N LEU A 91 6.96 10.83 2.65
CA LEU A 91 6.18 11.93 2.10
C LEU A 91 5.47 12.76 3.18
N ALA A 92 4.99 12.11 4.25
CA ALA A 92 4.37 12.81 5.38
C ALA A 92 5.39 13.68 6.14
N ARG A 93 6.62 13.17 6.39
CA ARG A 93 7.68 13.93 7.04
C ARG A 93 8.14 15.13 6.22
N GLU A 94 8.23 15.00 4.90
CA GLU A 94 8.55 16.11 3.98
C GLU A 94 7.51 17.24 4.07
N ARG A 95 6.25 16.88 4.35
CA ARG A 95 5.14 17.83 4.58
C ARG A 95 5.01 18.29 6.02
N HIS A 96 6.00 17.97 6.88
CA HIS A 96 6.00 18.28 8.31
C HIS A 96 4.86 17.65 9.11
N TRP A 97 4.24 16.57 8.60
CA TRP A 97 3.28 15.75 9.31
C TRP A 97 3.97 14.60 10.04
N TYR A 98 3.36 14.15 11.13
CA TYR A 98 3.77 12.96 11.85
C TYR A 98 2.89 11.79 11.39
N PRO A 99 3.45 10.78 10.72
CA PRO A 99 2.69 9.65 10.19
C PRO A 99 2.36 8.65 11.30
N ILE A 100 1.14 8.09 11.21
CA ILE A 100 0.68 6.96 12.02
C ILE A 100 0.18 5.90 11.03
N VAL A 101 0.82 4.72 11.01
CA VAL A 101 0.44 3.59 10.16
C VAL A 101 -0.06 2.46 11.05
N VAL A 102 -1.25 1.93 10.76
CA VAL A 102 -1.87 0.85 11.52
C VAL A 102 -2.37 -0.25 10.59
N SER A 103 -2.02 -1.51 10.90
CA SER A 103 -2.57 -2.67 10.19
C SER A 103 -3.93 -3.06 10.75
N THR A 104 -4.88 -3.38 9.86
CA THR A 104 -6.26 -3.75 10.20
C THR A 104 -6.56 -5.22 9.95
N LEU A 105 -5.57 -6.02 9.54
CA LEU A 105 -5.65 -7.47 9.34
C LEU A 105 -6.79 -7.91 8.41
N ARG A 106 -7.29 -7.04 7.53
CA ARG A 106 -8.49 -7.24 6.69
C ARG A 106 -9.75 -7.54 7.52
N ASP A 107 -9.82 -7.04 8.74
CA ASP A 107 -10.98 -7.16 9.61
C ASP A 107 -11.82 -5.87 9.55
N PRO A 108 -13.04 -5.90 9.01
CA PRO A 108 -13.90 -4.71 8.90
C PRO A 108 -14.21 -4.04 10.23
N ALA A 109 -14.32 -4.82 11.33
CA ALA A 109 -14.58 -4.27 12.64
C ALA A 109 -13.34 -3.52 13.17
N LEU A 110 -12.16 -4.11 12.99
CA LEU A 110 -10.89 -3.49 13.37
C LEU A 110 -10.59 -2.24 12.51
N GLU A 111 -11.01 -2.22 11.23
CA GLU A 111 -10.90 -1.03 10.38
C GLU A 111 -11.65 0.16 11.01
N ILE A 112 -12.91 -0.03 11.37
CA ILE A 112 -13.74 1.02 11.97
C ILE A 112 -13.23 1.43 13.36
N GLU A 113 -12.84 0.49 14.22
CA GLU A 113 -12.25 0.77 15.53
C GLU A 113 -10.97 1.59 15.40
N THR A 114 -10.08 1.19 14.48
CA THR A 114 -8.82 1.89 14.22
C THR A 114 -9.05 3.32 13.75
N VAL A 115 -9.97 3.51 12.80
CA VAL A 115 -10.30 4.85 12.29
C VAL A 115 -10.88 5.73 13.40
N ASN A 116 -11.81 5.23 14.22
CA ASN A 116 -12.32 5.96 15.39
C ASN A 116 -11.19 6.37 16.35
N THR A 117 -10.26 5.46 16.61
CA THR A 117 -9.09 5.74 17.44
C THR A 117 -8.24 6.85 16.86
N LEU A 118 -7.92 6.78 15.57
CA LEU A 118 -7.15 7.82 14.86
C LEU A 118 -7.86 9.19 14.89
N ILE A 119 -9.18 9.20 14.69
CA ILE A 119 -10.01 10.41 14.82
C ILE A 119 -9.92 11.00 16.23
N SER A 120 -9.94 10.15 17.28
CA SER A 120 -9.80 10.60 18.67
C SER A 120 -8.45 11.29 18.93
N TYR A 121 -7.39 10.89 18.22
CA TYR A 121 -6.09 11.57 18.22
C TYR A 121 -6.06 12.82 17.35
N ARG A 122 -7.18 13.17 16.71
CA ARG A 122 -7.33 14.35 15.83
C ARG A 122 -6.38 14.33 14.63
N ILE A 123 -6.30 13.21 13.92
CA ILE A 123 -5.58 13.20 12.64
C ILE A 123 -6.20 14.23 11.69
N GLU A 124 -5.38 14.86 10.86
CA GLU A 124 -5.84 15.87 9.87
C GLU A 124 -6.32 15.20 8.57
N SER A 125 -5.72 14.06 8.22
CA SER A 125 -6.06 13.31 7.02
C SER A 125 -5.83 11.80 7.21
N LEU A 126 -6.49 10.98 6.40
CA LEU A 126 -6.39 9.52 6.42
C LEU A 126 -6.22 8.95 5.01
N LEU A 127 -5.18 8.16 4.80
CA LEU A 127 -5.05 7.30 3.63
C LEU A 127 -5.62 5.92 3.98
N VAL A 128 -6.62 5.48 3.22
CA VAL A 128 -7.37 4.24 3.45
C VAL A 128 -6.89 3.21 2.43
N VAL A 129 -5.91 2.39 2.81
CA VAL A 129 -5.28 1.44 1.88
C VAL A 129 -5.90 0.06 2.05
N GLY A 130 -6.45 -0.48 0.97
CA GLY A 130 -6.94 -1.85 0.88
C GLY A 130 -8.02 -2.22 1.90
N ALA A 131 -8.84 -1.26 2.33
CA ALA A 131 -9.94 -1.50 3.28
C ALA A 131 -10.99 -2.44 2.69
N THR A 132 -11.57 -3.28 3.52
CA THR A 132 -12.59 -4.26 3.13
C THR A 132 -13.92 -3.57 2.77
N ASP A 133 -14.27 -2.49 3.50
CA ASP A 133 -15.40 -1.61 3.20
C ASP A 133 -14.93 -0.14 3.16
N PRO A 134 -14.37 0.32 2.02
CA PRO A 134 -13.91 1.70 1.88
C PRO A 134 -15.02 2.72 2.10
N ASP A 135 -16.26 2.38 1.74
CA ASP A 135 -17.39 3.30 1.90
C ASP A 135 -17.83 3.47 3.35
N ALA A 136 -17.71 2.43 4.19
CA ALA A 136 -17.94 2.54 5.62
C ALA A 136 -16.90 3.47 6.27
N VAL A 137 -15.63 3.31 5.93
CA VAL A 137 -14.55 4.19 6.38
C VAL A 137 -14.76 5.62 5.89
N SER A 138 -15.13 5.81 4.62
CA SER A 138 -15.39 7.13 4.03
C SER A 138 -16.56 7.86 4.70
N ARG A 139 -17.64 7.14 5.04
CA ARG A 139 -18.75 7.70 5.82
C ARG A 139 -18.31 8.23 7.18
N LEU A 140 -17.46 7.45 7.87
CA LEU A 140 -16.93 7.82 9.19
C LEU A 140 -16.02 9.05 9.11
N CYS A 141 -15.11 9.10 8.13
CA CYS A 141 -14.24 10.25 7.89
C CYS A 141 -15.03 11.52 7.62
N ARG A 142 -16.06 11.46 6.77
CA ARG A 142 -16.94 12.61 6.48
C ARG A 142 -17.70 13.09 7.71
N LEU A 143 -18.23 12.17 8.53
CA LEU A 143 -18.92 12.53 9.77
C LEU A 143 -18.05 13.41 10.69
N HIS A 144 -16.76 13.19 10.67
CA HIS A 144 -15.77 13.91 11.49
C HIS A 144 -14.96 14.95 10.72
N SER A 145 -15.32 15.25 9.47
CA SER A 145 -14.62 16.21 8.60
C SER A 145 -13.12 15.90 8.43
N ILE A 146 -12.77 14.60 8.30
CA ILE A 146 -11.42 14.14 8.04
C ILE A 146 -11.24 13.99 6.52
N ALA A 147 -10.25 14.70 5.96
CA ALA A 147 -9.83 14.51 4.58
C ALA A 147 -9.30 13.08 4.40
N HIS A 148 -9.79 12.36 3.37
CA HIS A 148 -9.41 10.96 3.18
C HIS A 148 -9.38 10.57 1.70
N VAL A 149 -8.61 9.53 1.38
CA VAL A 149 -8.53 8.95 0.04
C VAL A 149 -8.41 7.44 0.15
N ASN A 150 -9.20 6.73 -0.64
CA ASN A 150 -9.08 5.27 -0.77
C ASN A 150 -7.94 4.93 -1.72
N ILE A 151 -7.11 3.95 -1.37
CA ILE A 151 -5.99 3.47 -2.19
C ILE A 151 -6.10 1.94 -2.33
N ASP A 152 -5.73 1.40 -3.49
CA ASP A 152 -5.74 -0.02 -3.84
C ASP A 152 -7.15 -0.57 -4.08
N LEU A 153 -8.09 -0.40 -3.16
CA LEU A 153 -9.48 -0.79 -3.33
C LEU A 153 -10.37 0.45 -3.40
N PRO A 154 -11.18 0.61 -4.47
CA PRO A 154 -12.00 1.80 -4.63
C PRO A 154 -13.27 1.74 -3.78
N GLY A 155 -13.66 2.91 -3.25
CA GLY A 155 -15.01 3.15 -2.74
C GLY A 155 -15.91 3.77 -3.80
N SER A 156 -17.21 3.81 -3.52
CA SER A 156 -18.23 4.42 -4.39
C SER A 156 -18.58 5.85 -3.99
N THR A 157 -18.16 6.31 -2.82
CA THR A 157 -18.62 7.56 -2.20
C THR A 157 -17.53 8.62 -2.02
N ALA A 158 -16.26 8.28 -2.24
CA ALA A 158 -15.11 9.18 -2.09
C ALA A 158 -14.07 8.93 -3.19
N ALA A 159 -13.10 9.83 -3.30
CA ALA A 159 -12.01 9.68 -4.25
C ALA A 159 -11.18 8.42 -3.95
N SER A 160 -10.79 7.73 -5.00
CA SER A 160 -10.00 6.51 -4.95
C SER A 160 -8.85 6.57 -5.94
N VAL A 161 -7.66 6.17 -5.51
CA VAL A 161 -6.45 6.07 -6.34
C VAL A 161 -6.00 4.61 -6.33
N ILE A 162 -6.04 3.95 -7.49
CA ILE A 162 -5.80 2.53 -7.59
C ILE A 162 -4.76 2.21 -8.67
N SER A 163 -4.18 1.03 -8.61
CA SER A 163 -3.38 0.51 -9.71
C SER A 163 -4.28 0.10 -10.87
N ASP A 164 -3.88 0.39 -12.12
CA ASP A 164 -4.55 -0.13 -13.31
C ASP A 164 -4.28 -1.64 -13.43
N ASN A 165 -4.98 -2.40 -12.60
CA ASN A 165 -4.86 -3.85 -12.49
C ASN A 165 -5.22 -4.57 -13.80
N TYR A 166 -6.17 -4.00 -14.55
CA TYR A 166 -6.61 -4.56 -15.83
C TYR A 166 -5.49 -4.44 -16.88
N TRP A 167 -4.96 -3.23 -17.07
CA TRP A 167 -3.88 -3.00 -18.02
C TRP A 167 -2.62 -3.78 -17.65
N GLY A 168 -2.24 -3.79 -16.36
CA GLY A 168 -1.07 -4.53 -15.89
C GLY A 168 -1.19 -6.04 -16.15
N ALA A 169 -2.39 -6.62 -15.95
CA ALA A 169 -2.64 -8.03 -16.24
C ALA A 169 -2.62 -8.34 -17.74
N GLN A 170 -3.13 -7.43 -18.59
CA GLN A 170 -3.01 -7.58 -20.04
C GLN A 170 -1.54 -7.61 -20.47
N GLN A 171 -0.73 -6.63 -20.01
CA GLN A 171 0.69 -6.55 -20.36
C GLN A 171 1.46 -7.80 -19.91
N LEU A 172 1.24 -8.27 -18.69
CA LEU A 172 1.87 -9.49 -18.19
C LEU A 172 1.46 -10.70 -19.00
N THR A 173 0.16 -10.85 -19.31
CA THR A 173 -0.35 -12.01 -20.06
C THR A 173 0.21 -12.03 -21.49
N GLU A 174 0.26 -10.89 -22.18
CA GLU A 174 0.86 -10.78 -23.51
C GLU A 174 2.35 -11.13 -23.49
N ALA A 175 3.10 -10.59 -22.53
CA ALA A 175 4.52 -10.87 -22.38
C ALA A 175 4.79 -12.36 -22.09
N LEU A 176 3.96 -13.01 -21.28
CA LEU A 176 4.03 -14.45 -20.98
C LEU A 176 3.81 -15.27 -22.26
N ILE A 177 2.80 -14.93 -23.04
CA ILE A 177 2.50 -15.62 -24.30
C ILE A 177 3.65 -15.49 -25.30
N LEU A 178 4.23 -14.30 -25.43
CA LEU A 178 5.34 -14.04 -26.33
C LEU A 178 6.64 -14.79 -25.95
N ARG A 179 6.89 -14.94 -24.66
CA ARG A 179 8.11 -15.59 -24.14
C ARG A 179 7.99 -17.09 -23.97
N SER A 180 6.78 -17.63 -24.04
CA SER A 180 6.54 -19.06 -23.85
C SER A 180 6.76 -19.86 -25.12
N THR A 181 7.26 -21.09 -24.98
CA THR A 181 7.35 -22.05 -26.07
C THR A 181 6.00 -22.77 -26.25
N PRO A 182 5.45 -22.85 -27.48
CA PRO A 182 4.23 -23.59 -27.72
C PRO A 182 4.35 -25.06 -27.28
N ALA A 183 3.40 -25.54 -26.49
CA ALA A 183 3.35 -26.93 -26.08
C ALA A 183 2.63 -27.79 -27.13
N ARG A 184 3.07 -29.04 -27.32
CA ARG A 184 2.44 -29.97 -28.28
C ARG A 184 0.99 -30.32 -27.90
N ALA A 185 0.70 -30.50 -26.62
CA ALA A 185 -0.64 -30.77 -26.14
C ALA A 185 -1.48 -29.50 -26.15
N ALA A 186 -2.63 -29.49 -26.84
CA ALA A 186 -3.47 -28.30 -27.03
C ALA A 186 -3.90 -27.65 -25.70
N ARG A 187 -4.20 -28.44 -24.66
CA ARG A 187 -4.55 -27.91 -23.33
C ARG A 187 -3.38 -27.24 -22.63
N ARG A 188 -2.16 -27.73 -22.78
CA ARG A 188 -0.94 -27.13 -22.23
C ARG A 188 -0.52 -25.89 -23.01
N ASN A 189 -0.97 -25.71 -24.24
CA ASN A 189 -0.61 -24.59 -25.12
C ASN A 189 -1.41 -23.30 -24.84
N LYS A 190 -1.88 -23.12 -23.59
CA LYS A 190 -2.61 -21.94 -23.14
C LYS A 190 -1.99 -21.43 -21.84
N PRO A 191 -2.08 -20.13 -21.54
CA PRO A 191 -1.73 -19.61 -20.21
C PRO A 191 -2.82 -19.96 -19.19
N TYR A 192 -2.44 -20.08 -17.92
CA TYR A 192 -3.33 -20.33 -16.79
C TYR A 192 -3.09 -19.29 -15.69
N PHE A 193 -4.13 -18.98 -14.91
CA PHE A 193 -4.12 -18.02 -13.85
C PHE A 193 -4.33 -18.72 -12.50
N VAL A 194 -3.49 -18.37 -11.48
CA VAL A 194 -3.55 -18.95 -10.13
C VAL A 194 -3.44 -17.88 -9.07
N GLY A 195 -4.26 -17.97 -8.03
CA GLY A 195 -4.21 -17.10 -6.84
C GLY A 195 -5.26 -16.00 -6.83
N GLY A 196 -5.32 -15.27 -5.70
CA GLY A 196 -6.28 -14.22 -5.46
C GLY A 196 -7.69 -14.70 -5.11
N ILE A 197 -8.56 -13.77 -4.77
CA ILE A 197 -9.97 -14.01 -4.46
C ILE A 197 -10.81 -13.33 -5.55
N ALA A 198 -11.65 -14.10 -6.25
CA ALA A 198 -12.39 -13.60 -7.42
C ALA A 198 -13.34 -12.42 -7.11
N SER A 199 -13.80 -12.30 -5.87
CA SER A 199 -14.64 -11.18 -5.43
C SER A 199 -13.87 -9.90 -5.12
N ASP A 200 -12.53 -9.98 -4.92
CA ASP A 200 -11.71 -8.80 -4.69
C ASP A 200 -11.61 -7.96 -5.95
N PHE A 201 -11.78 -6.65 -5.83
CA PHE A 201 -11.73 -5.74 -6.97
C PHE A 201 -10.43 -5.89 -7.79
N ALA A 202 -9.27 -5.86 -7.14
CA ALA A 202 -7.98 -5.97 -7.82
C ALA A 202 -7.82 -7.31 -8.53
N THR A 203 -8.14 -8.44 -7.86
CA THR A 203 -8.11 -9.78 -8.47
C THR A 203 -9.06 -9.90 -9.65
N LYS A 204 -10.29 -9.39 -9.52
CA LYS A 204 -11.28 -9.39 -10.60
C LYS A 204 -10.74 -8.66 -11.83
N ARG A 205 -10.20 -7.45 -11.65
CA ARG A 205 -9.62 -6.67 -12.76
C ARG A 205 -8.44 -7.39 -13.42
N ARG A 206 -7.58 -8.08 -12.62
CA ARG A 206 -6.48 -8.90 -13.15
C ARG A 206 -7.01 -10.09 -13.95
N ILE A 207 -8.05 -10.77 -13.46
CA ILE A 207 -8.72 -11.87 -14.18
C ILE A 207 -9.35 -11.36 -15.49
N ASP A 208 -10.01 -10.20 -15.47
CA ASP A 208 -10.61 -9.61 -16.66
C ASP A 208 -9.53 -9.33 -17.72
N GLY A 209 -8.42 -8.66 -17.36
CA GLY A 209 -7.31 -8.38 -18.27
C GLY A 209 -6.65 -9.64 -18.83
N PHE A 210 -6.39 -10.66 -17.97
CA PHE A 210 -5.89 -11.96 -18.38
C PHE A 210 -6.86 -12.65 -19.36
N THR A 211 -8.13 -12.67 -19.03
CA THR A 211 -9.17 -13.36 -19.80
C THR A 211 -9.35 -12.77 -21.19
N ASP A 212 -9.32 -11.44 -21.32
CA ASP A 212 -9.50 -10.77 -22.60
C ASP A 212 -8.33 -11.04 -23.55
N VAL A 213 -7.09 -11.03 -23.03
CA VAL A 213 -5.92 -11.41 -23.85
C VAL A 213 -6.02 -12.89 -24.29
N VAL A 214 -6.39 -13.78 -23.37
CA VAL A 214 -6.53 -15.21 -23.70
C VAL A 214 -7.64 -15.43 -24.72
N ARG A 215 -8.79 -14.77 -24.60
CA ARG A 215 -9.89 -14.85 -25.59
C ARG A 215 -9.44 -14.34 -26.95
N ALA A 216 -8.74 -13.22 -27.02
CA ALA A 216 -8.26 -12.66 -28.26
C ALA A 216 -7.26 -13.59 -28.98
N ARG A 217 -6.40 -14.31 -28.24
CA ARG A 217 -5.35 -15.15 -28.80
C ARG A 217 -5.76 -16.61 -29.01
N PHE A 218 -6.68 -17.15 -28.22
CA PHE A 218 -7.03 -18.56 -28.19
C PHE A 218 -8.53 -18.82 -28.36
N GLY A 219 -9.34 -17.78 -28.57
CA GLY A 219 -10.78 -17.85 -28.86
C GLY A 219 -11.67 -17.98 -27.64
N ARG A 220 -11.28 -18.76 -26.61
CA ARG A 220 -12.09 -18.98 -25.42
C ARG A 220 -11.25 -19.28 -24.17
N ILE A 221 -11.85 -19.02 -23.01
CA ILE A 221 -11.36 -19.51 -21.72
C ILE A 221 -11.91 -20.92 -21.49
N GLU A 222 -11.03 -21.84 -21.10
CA GLU A 222 -11.42 -23.21 -20.75
C GLU A 222 -11.82 -23.31 -19.26
N PRO A 223 -12.70 -24.24 -18.89
CA PRO A 223 -13.00 -24.52 -17.49
C PRO A 223 -11.73 -24.83 -16.69
N GLY A 224 -11.56 -24.17 -15.55
CA GLY A 224 -10.41 -24.30 -14.68
C GLY A 224 -9.11 -23.68 -15.23
N GLN A 225 -9.19 -22.79 -16.21
CA GLN A 225 -8.05 -22.00 -16.69
C GLN A 225 -7.72 -20.83 -15.76
N VAL A 226 -8.71 -20.39 -14.97
CA VAL A 226 -8.58 -19.43 -13.88
C VAL A 226 -8.92 -20.14 -12.58
N ASP A 227 -7.98 -20.15 -11.64
CA ASP A 227 -8.14 -20.69 -10.29
C ASP A 227 -7.84 -19.60 -9.26
N ALA A 228 -8.89 -18.91 -8.81
CA ALA A 228 -8.83 -17.89 -7.78
C ALA A 228 -8.82 -18.55 -6.37
N CYS A 229 -7.78 -19.31 -6.07
CA CYS A 229 -7.65 -20.18 -4.88
C CYS A 229 -7.38 -19.43 -3.57
N GLY A 230 -7.32 -18.09 -3.59
CA GLY A 230 -7.01 -17.25 -2.43
C GLY A 230 -5.58 -16.73 -2.41
N TYR A 231 -5.20 -16.07 -1.30
CA TYR A 231 -3.88 -15.48 -1.13
C TYR A 231 -2.90 -16.37 -0.33
N ALA A 232 -3.35 -17.49 0.25
CA ALA A 232 -2.46 -18.37 1.02
C ALA A 232 -1.54 -19.19 0.10
N GLY A 233 -0.23 -19.20 0.40
CA GLY A 233 0.75 -19.96 -0.36
C GLY A 233 0.43 -21.44 -0.47
N GLU A 234 -0.06 -22.07 0.59
CA GLU A 234 -0.47 -23.49 0.60
C GLU A 234 -1.61 -23.79 -0.39
N ARG A 235 -2.57 -22.85 -0.52
CA ARG A 235 -3.66 -22.99 -1.50
C ARG A 235 -3.14 -22.86 -2.93
N ALA A 236 -2.22 -21.92 -3.18
CA ALA A 236 -1.61 -21.76 -4.49
C ALA A 236 -0.73 -22.95 -4.86
N GLU A 237 0.00 -23.54 -3.91
CA GLU A 237 0.73 -24.80 -4.10
C GLU A 237 -0.21 -25.95 -4.50
N GLY A 238 -1.30 -26.12 -3.76
CA GLY A 238 -2.31 -27.14 -4.07
C GLY A 238 -2.95 -26.94 -5.44
N ALA A 239 -3.29 -25.70 -5.80
CA ALA A 239 -3.88 -25.34 -7.08
C ALA A 239 -2.95 -25.63 -8.27
N VAL A 240 -1.67 -25.24 -8.18
CA VAL A 240 -0.72 -25.50 -9.27
C VAL A 240 -0.36 -26.99 -9.37
N ARG A 241 -0.30 -27.72 -8.27
CA ARG A 241 -0.12 -29.20 -8.26
C ARG A 241 -1.29 -29.91 -8.94
N ALA A 242 -2.53 -29.50 -8.64
CA ALA A 242 -3.72 -30.03 -9.28
C ALA A 242 -3.78 -29.69 -10.78
N LEU A 243 -3.40 -28.45 -11.14
CA LEU A 243 -3.27 -28.02 -12.52
C LEU A 243 -2.26 -28.89 -13.29
N TYR A 244 -1.07 -29.12 -12.73
CA TYR A 244 -0.03 -29.95 -13.30
C TYR A 244 -0.51 -31.38 -13.55
N ALA A 245 -1.13 -31.99 -12.56
CA ALA A 245 -1.68 -33.35 -12.68
C ALA A 245 -2.77 -33.44 -13.77
N ARG A 246 -3.66 -32.44 -13.83
CA ARG A 246 -4.76 -32.37 -14.83
C ARG A 246 -4.26 -32.21 -16.26
N LEU A 247 -3.17 -31.44 -16.44
CA LEU A 247 -2.59 -31.19 -17.75
C LEU A 247 -1.54 -32.21 -18.19
N GLY A 248 -1.06 -33.06 -17.27
CA GLY A 248 0.08 -33.95 -17.51
C GLY A 248 1.40 -33.19 -17.69
N GLY A 249 1.58 -32.07 -17.01
CA GLY A 249 2.76 -31.21 -17.06
C GLY A 249 2.43 -29.73 -16.90
N LEU A 250 3.45 -28.85 -16.90
CA LEU A 250 3.24 -27.39 -16.81
C LEU A 250 2.55 -26.84 -18.06
N PRO A 251 1.71 -25.80 -17.91
CA PRO A 251 1.14 -25.09 -19.05
C PRO A 251 2.22 -24.29 -19.78
N ARG A 252 1.88 -23.75 -20.96
CA ARG A 252 2.73 -22.83 -21.71
C ARG A 252 3.17 -21.63 -20.88
N ALA A 253 2.23 -21.05 -20.12
CA ALA A 253 2.48 -19.91 -19.26
C ALA A 253 1.62 -19.98 -17.99
N LEU A 254 2.16 -19.51 -16.89
CA LEU A 254 1.50 -19.42 -15.60
C LEU A 254 1.51 -17.97 -15.09
N PHE A 255 0.32 -17.38 -14.98
CA PHE A 255 0.10 -16.09 -14.35
C PHE A 255 -0.22 -16.31 -12.87
N VAL A 256 0.58 -15.77 -11.99
CA VAL A 256 0.37 -15.83 -10.53
C VAL A 256 -0.11 -14.46 -10.03
N ASN A 257 -1.21 -14.44 -9.29
CA ASN A 257 -1.90 -13.20 -8.92
C ASN A 257 -1.15 -12.30 -7.92
N SER A 258 -0.26 -12.86 -7.11
CA SER A 258 0.47 -12.11 -6.08
C SER A 258 1.73 -12.84 -5.64
N THR A 259 2.65 -12.11 -5.00
CA THR A 259 3.89 -12.69 -4.43
C THR A 259 3.61 -13.75 -3.37
N ILE A 260 2.55 -13.59 -2.56
CA ILE A 260 2.16 -14.61 -1.56
C ILE A 260 1.75 -15.93 -2.26
N ALA A 261 0.97 -15.83 -3.34
CA ALA A 261 0.63 -17.01 -4.15
C ALA A 261 1.88 -17.59 -4.83
N LEU A 262 2.83 -16.74 -5.27
CA LEU A 262 4.08 -17.16 -5.90
C LEU A 262 4.92 -18.02 -4.95
N GLU A 263 4.97 -17.73 -3.67
CA GLU A 263 5.68 -18.56 -2.68
C GLU A 263 5.21 -20.03 -2.72
N GLY A 264 3.90 -20.25 -2.75
CA GLY A 264 3.33 -21.59 -2.85
C GLY A 264 3.61 -22.25 -4.21
N VAL A 265 3.48 -21.49 -5.29
CA VAL A 265 3.82 -21.96 -6.63
C VAL A 265 5.27 -22.41 -6.71
N VAL A 266 6.21 -21.60 -6.19
CA VAL A 266 7.65 -21.90 -6.17
C VAL A 266 7.95 -23.15 -5.35
N ARG A 267 7.29 -23.37 -4.21
CA ARG A 267 7.44 -24.63 -3.44
C ARG A 267 7.14 -25.85 -4.30
N PHE A 268 6.06 -25.84 -5.07
CA PHE A 268 5.76 -26.92 -6.00
C PHE A 268 6.77 -27.02 -7.14
N LEU A 269 7.11 -25.89 -7.80
CA LEU A 269 8.02 -25.88 -8.94
C LEU A 269 9.40 -26.45 -8.59
N ASN A 270 9.88 -26.19 -7.36
CA ASN A 270 11.14 -26.75 -6.86
C ASN A 270 11.15 -28.28 -6.70
N THR A 271 9.99 -28.95 -6.79
CA THR A 271 9.90 -30.42 -6.82
C THR A 271 10.01 -31.01 -8.24
N LEU A 272 10.01 -30.15 -9.26
CA LEU A 272 10.05 -30.57 -10.65
C LEU A 272 11.47 -30.55 -11.23
N PRO A 273 11.78 -31.38 -12.23
CA PRO A 273 13.04 -31.30 -12.95
C PRO A 273 13.21 -29.94 -13.67
N PRO A 274 14.43 -29.36 -13.72
CA PRO A 274 14.65 -28.10 -14.43
C PRO A 274 14.19 -28.08 -15.90
N ALA A 275 14.27 -29.21 -16.57
CA ALA A 275 13.83 -29.36 -17.96
C ALA A 275 12.31 -29.12 -18.12
N GLU A 276 11.49 -29.43 -17.10
CA GLU A 276 10.05 -29.18 -17.11
C GLU A 276 9.76 -27.68 -16.99
N LEU A 277 10.55 -26.94 -16.20
CA LEU A 277 10.41 -25.50 -15.98
C LEU A 277 10.75 -24.70 -17.25
N ALA A 278 11.70 -25.16 -18.04
CA ALA A 278 12.18 -24.45 -19.23
C ALA A 278 11.12 -24.22 -20.33
N HIS A 279 10.01 -24.95 -20.28
CA HIS A 279 8.91 -24.84 -21.25
C HIS A 279 7.78 -23.91 -20.83
N CYS A 280 7.76 -23.45 -19.57
CA CYS A 280 6.73 -22.60 -19.01
C CYS A 280 7.26 -21.18 -18.79
N ALA A 281 6.54 -20.17 -19.28
CA ALA A 281 6.80 -18.80 -18.90
C ALA A 281 6.05 -18.50 -17.59
N PHE A 282 6.77 -17.97 -16.60
CA PHE A 282 6.21 -17.61 -15.29
C PHE A 282 6.06 -16.11 -15.17
N GLY A 283 4.92 -15.66 -14.64
CA GLY A 283 4.69 -14.27 -14.33
C GLY A 283 3.96 -14.08 -13.03
N CYS A 284 4.27 -13.01 -12.32
CA CYS A 284 3.67 -12.67 -11.04
C CYS A 284 3.20 -11.21 -11.03
N TYR A 285 1.99 -10.98 -10.55
CA TYR A 285 1.55 -9.64 -10.18
C TYR A 285 2.10 -9.31 -8.79
N ASP A 286 2.52 -8.08 -8.59
CA ASP A 286 3.41 -7.56 -7.55
C ASP A 286 4.88 -7.97 -7.73
N TRP A 287 5.74 -7.04 -7.42
CA TRP A 287 7.19 -7.19 -7.56
C TRP A 287 7.85 -7.52 -6.23
N ASP A 288 8.76 -8.50 -6.26
CA ASP A 288 9.64 -8.79 -5.15
C ASP A 288 11.03 -9.19 -5.68
N PRO A 289 12.13 -8.57 -5.18
CA PRO A 289 13.49 -8.87 -5.65
C PRO A 289 13.93 -10.32 -5.40
N PHE A 290 13.25 -11.09 -4.55
CA PHE A 290 13.59 -12.50 -4.39
C PHE A 290 13.40 -13.31 -5.67
N ALA A 291 12.54 -12.83 -6.59
CA ALA A 291 12.34 -13.50 -7.88
C ALA A 291 13.63 -13.64 -8.69
N GLY A 292 14.56 -12.66 -8.58
CA GLY A 292 15.88 -12.74 -9.19
C GLY A 292 16.81 -13.80 -8.58
N MET A 293 16.43 -14.43 -7.46
CA MET A 293 17.17 -15.53 -6.83
C MET A 293 16.64 -16.91 -7.23
N LEU A 294 15.53 -16.97 -8.00
CA LEU A 294 14.94 -18.22 -8.46
C LEU A 294 15.79 -18.84 -9.58
N THR A 295 15.72 -20.15 -9.73
CA THR A 295 16.44 -20.90 -10.78
C THR A 295 15.78 -20.79 -12.17
N PHE A 296 14.67 -20.09 -12.26
CA PHE A 296 13.90 -19.84 -13.48
C PHE A 296 13.43 -18.37 -13.50
N PRO A 297 13.34 -17.74 -14.68
CA PRO A 297 12.94 -16.34 -14.78
C PRO A 297 11.44 -16.17 -14.50
N VAL A 298 11.09 -15.10 -13.77
CA VAL A 298 9.71 -14.69 -13.50
C VAL A 298 9.53 -13.25 -13.97
N LEU A 299 8.57 -13.03 -14.87
CA LEU A 299 8.13 -11.68 -15.23
C LEU A 299 7.29 -11.10 -14.09
N MET A 300 7.56 -9.89 -13.67
CA MET A 300 6.83 -9.29 -12.56
C MET A 300 6.17 -7.96 -12.94
N VAL A 301 5.00 -7.69 -12.39
CA VAL A 301 4.35 -6.39 -12.47
C VAL A 301 4.62 -5.63 -11.19
N ARG A 302 5.28 -4.47 -11.29
CA ARG A 302 5.52 -3.58 -10.17
C ARG A 302 4.47 -2.49 -10.15
N GLN A 303 3.66 -2.45 -9.11
CA GLN A 303 2.73 -1.34 -8.88
C GLN A 303 3.51 -0.07 -8.55
N ASP A 304 3.09 1.07 -9.10
CA ASP A 304 3.73 2.37 -8.89
C ASP A 304 3.27 2.99 -7.56
N VAL A 305 3.88 2.54 -6.46
CA VAL A 305 3.58 3.02 -5.10
C VAL A 305 3.77 4.52 -4.97
N ASP A 306 4.83 5.06 -5.57
CA ASP A 306 5.11 6.50 -5.50
C ASP A 306 4.04 7.30 -6.26
N GLY A 307 3.65 6.86 -7.44
CA GLY A 307 2.58 7.48 -8.22
C GLY A 307 1.22 7.42 -7.50
N LEU A 308 0.89 6.28 -6.88
CA LEU A 308 -0.32 6.11 -6.06
C LEU A 308 -0.37 7.12 -4.91
N LEU A 309 0.72 7.24 -4.15
CA LEU A 309 0.79 8.14 -3.01
C LEU A 309 0.82 9.61 -3.41
N GLN A 310 1.59 9.97 -4.44
CA GLN A 310 1.64 11.36 -4.94
C GLN A 310 0.24 11.82 -5.39
N GLU A 311 -0.49 10.96 -6.10
CA GLU A 311 -1.86 11.28 -6.52
C GLU A 311 -2.81 11.36 -5.33
N ALA A 312 -2.71 10.45 -4.35
CA ALA A 312 -3.51 10.49 -3.13
C ALA A 312 -3.29 11.80 -2.34
N PHE A 313 -2.04 12.24 -2.18
CA PHE A 313 -1.75 13.53 -1.56
C PHE A 313 -2.28 14.70 -2.38
N ARG A 314 -2.20 14.65 -3.73
CA ARG A 314 -2.78 15.69 -4.60
C ARG A 314 -4.29 15.80 -4.41
N VAL A 315 -5.00 14.68 -4.27
CA VAL A 315 -6.42 14.64 -3.99
C VAL A 315 -6.74 15.31 -2.65
N ILE A 316 -5.97 14.99 -1.60
CA ILE A 316 -6.12 15.61 -0.28
C ILE A 316 -5.86 17.12 -0.35
N ASP A 317 -4.75 17.53 -0.96
CA ASP A 317 -4.32 18.93 -1.05
C ASP A 317 -5.31 19.79 -1.87
N SER A 318 -5.97 19.21 -2.87
CA SER A 318 -6.99 19.89 -3.70
C SER A 318 -8.35 20.04 -3.02
N GLY A 319 -8.60 19.31 -1.92
CA GLY A 319 -9.91 19.26 -1.27
C GLY A 319 -10.96 18.41 -2.00
N ALA A 320 -10.60 17.73 -3.10
CA ALA A 320 -11.53 16.96 -3.94
C ALA A 320 -11.70 15.51 -3.47
N TYR A 321 -11.42 15.23 -2.21
CA TYR A 321 -11.47 13.87 -1.65
C TYR A 321 -12.90 13.33 -1.45
N ASP A 322 -13.91 14.21 -1.30
CA ASP A 322 -15.32 13.82 -1.18
C ASP A 322 -16.03 13.62 -2.54
N GLU A 323 -15.33 13.87 -3.64
CA GLU A 323 -15.86 13.64 -4.98
C GLU A 323 -15.65 12.18 -5.38
N PRO A 324 -16.73 11.40 -5.66
CA PRO A 324 -16.59 10.02 -6.14
C PRO A 324 -15.89 9.98 -7.48
N ARG A 325 -14.63 9.57 -7.48
CA ARG A 325 -13.84 9.34 -8.71
C ARG A 325 -12.80 8.26 -8.48
N VAL A 326 -12.43 7.58 -9.53
CA VAL A 326 -11.34 6.60 -9.51
C VAL A 326 -10.24 7.10 -10.45
N VAL A 327 -9.03 7.22 -9.91
CA VAL A 327 -7.83 7.52 -10.67
C VAL A 327 -6.99 6.24 -10.75
N GLU A 328 -6.72 5.77 -11.97
CA GLU A 328 -5.93 4.58 -12.21
C GLU A 328 -4.47 4.95 -12.55
N ILE A 329 -3.52 4.38 -11.81
CA ILE A 329 -2.07 4.56 -12.02
C ILE A 329 -1.53 3.29 -12.69
N LYS A 330 -0.87 3.45 -13.82
CA LYS A 330 -0.32 2.31 -14.58
C LYS A 330 0.86 1.70 -13.84
N PRO A 331 0.85 0.37 -13.60
CA PRO A 331 2.01 -0.33 -13.08
C PRO A 331 3.10 -0.49 -14.15
N GLN A 332 4.27 -0.99 -13.76
CA GLN A 332 5.40 -1.24 -14.64
C GLN A 332 5.64 -2.74 -14.79
N LEU A 333 5.93 -3.21 -16.00
CA LEU A 333 6.38 -4.58 -16.23
C LEU A 333 7.90 -4.65 -16.03
N MET A 334 8.33 -5.51 -15.11
CA MET A 334 9.74 -5.72 -14.75
C MET A 334 10.24 -7.00 -15.40
N PHE A 335 11.47 -6.94 -15.92
CA PHE A 335 12.17 -8.07 -16.53
C PHE A 335 13.39 -8.39 -15.66
N GLU A 336 13.34 -9.46 -14.91
CA GLU A 336 14.47 -9.96 -14.12
C GLU A 336 14.97 -11.31 -14.66
#